data_8dc22128be370dd96f18b2c96c8ba0ef
#
_entry.id   8dc22128be370dd96f18b2c96c8ba0ef
#
_cell.length_a   1.000
_cell.length_b   1.000
_cell.length_c   1.000
_cell.angle_alpha   90.00
_cell.angle_beta   90.00
_cell.angle_gamma   90.00
#
_symmetry.space_group_name_H-M   'P 1'
#
loop_
_entity.id
_entity.type
_entity.pdbx_description
1 polymer ?
#
loop_
_entity_poly.entity_id
_entity_poly.type
_entity_poly.pdbx_seq_one_letter_code
_entity_poly.pdbx_strand_id
1 'polypeptide(L)'
;MFNKKSKNNKSDLISQRANKLAKKYLSEAKINLKKKDVFYVALERALHNFLKSKFSIESSDYTKVKIRNLLKEKNVNTNTVNLFLSLIENCEYARYTPSSDVAISRDYENAVTVVSEIDKQI
;
A
#
# COMPACT_ATOMS: atom_id res chain seq x y z
N MET A 1 -0.30 -24.95 25.28
CA MET A 1 -1.31 -24.66 24.34
C MET A 1 -1.72 -23.21 24.33
N PHE A 2 -2.08 -22.72 25.42
CA PHE A 2 -2.47 -21.36 25.52
C PHE A 2 -1.34 -20.40 25.31
N ASN A 3 -0.16 -20.87 25.51
CA ASN A 3 1.02 -20.09 25.36
C ASN A 3 1.26 -19.61 23.95
N LYS A 4 0.68 -20.30 22.99
CA LYS A 4 0.79 -19.88 21.63
C LYS A 4 0.28 -18.50 21.42
N LYS A 5 -0.85 -18.22 22.01
CA LYS A 5 -1.46 -16.93 21.88
C LYS A 5 -0.59 -15.85 22.46
N SER A 6 -0.04 -16.09 23.62
CA SER A 6 0.87 -15.15 24.24
C SER A 6 2.09 -14.90 23.43
N LYS A 7 2.67 -15.95 22.89
CA LYS A 7 3.87 -15.85 22.11
C LYS A 7 3.68 -14.99 20.88
N ASN A 8 2.52 -15.09 20.27
CA ASN A 8 2.27 -14.43 19.00
C ASN A 8 1.56 -13.11 19.11
N ASN A 9 1.47 -12.59 20.31
CA ASN A 9 0.73 -11.39 20.55
C ASN A 9 1.15 -10.24 19.66
N LYS A 10 2.43 -10.01 19.57
CA LYS A 10 2.97 -8.94 18.77
C LYS A 10 2.71 -9.15 17.27
N SER A 11 2.93 -10.37 16.80
CA SER A 11 2.66 -10.72 15.42
C SER A 11 1.19 -10.61 15.09
N ASP A 12 0.33 -11.05 16.00
CA ASP A 12 -1.11 -10.97 15.80
C ASP A 12 -1.57 -9.53 15.71
N LEU A 13 -1.03 -8.66 16.54
CA LEU A 13 -1.38 -7.25 16.49
C LEU A 13 -0.95 -6.59 15.20
N ILE A 14 0.22 -6.92 14.72
CA ILE A 14 0.72 -6.41 13.44
C ILE A 14 -0.16 -6.90 12.30
N SER A 15 -0.50 -8.18 12.29
CA SER A 15 -1.37 -8.76 11.28
C SER A 15 -2.76 -8.15 11.31
N GLN A 16 -3.30 -7.92 12.49
CA GLN A 16 -4.61 -7.30 12.63
C GLN A 16 -4.60 -5.89 12.11
N ARG A 17 -3.56 -5.13 12.40
CA ARG A 17 -3.43 -3.77 11.90
C ARG A 17 -3.35 -3.75 10.38
N ALA A 18 -2.51 -4.62 9.81
CA ALA A 18 -2.36 -4.70 8.36
C ALA A 18 -3.67 -5.09 7.70
N ASN A 19 -4.38 -6.06 8.26
CA ASN A 19 -5.67 -6.49 7.73
C ASN A 19 -6.72 -5.39 7.80
N LYS A 20 -6.73 -4.65 8.90
CA LYS A 20 -7.66 -3.55 9.08
C LYS A 20 -7.42 -2.44 8.06
N LEU A 21 -6.17 -2.09 7.84
CA LEU A 21 -5.80 -1.07 6.86
C LEU A 21 -6.08 -1.54 5.44
N ALA A 22 -5.80 -2.80 5.15
CA ALA A 22 -6.10 -3.37 3.84
C ALA A 22 -7.60 -3.33 3.57
N LYS A 23 -8.40 -3.68 4.57
CA LYS A 23 -9.84 -3.65 4.44
C LYS A 23 -10.34 -2.23 4.21
N LYS A 24 -9.76 -1.27 4.90
CA LYS A 24 -10.18 0.12 4.80
C LYS A 24 -9.79 0.76 3.46
N TYR A 25 -8.58 0.52 2.98
CA TYR A 25 -8.06 1.23 1.81
C TYR A 25 -7.94 0.37 0.56
N LEU A 26 -7.72 -0.93 0.70
CA LEU A 26 -7.36 -1.80 -0.42
C LEU A 26 -8.45 -2.80 -0.82
N SER A 27 -9.65 -2.70 -0.27
CA SER A 27 -10.69 -3.70 -0.54
C SER A 27 -11.11 -3.71 -2.01
N GLU A 28 -11.18 -2.55 -2.65
CA GLU A 28 -11.54 -2.49 -4.07
C GLU A 28 -10.48 -3.17 -4.94
N ALA A 29 -9.21 -2.95 -4.63
CA ALA A 29 -8.14 -3.62 -5.34
C ALA A 29 -8.19 -5.12 -5.12
N LYS A 30 -8.48 -5.54 -3.90
CA LYS A 30 -8.53 -6.97 -3.56
C LYS A 30 -9.59 -7.71 -4.36
N ILE A 31 -10.77 -7.15 -4.49
CA ILE A 31 -11.84 -7.84 -5.22
C ILE A 31 -11.59 -7.88 -6.73
N ASN A 32 -10.65 -7.09 -7.22
CA ASN A 32 -10.33 -7.03 -8.65
C ASN A 32 -8.98 -7.66 -8.99
N LEU A 33 -8.47 -8.54 -8.14
CA LEU A 33 -7.16 -9.17 -8.35
C LEU A 33 -7.04 -9.92 -9.67
N LYS A 34 -8.15 -10.37 -10.25
CA LYS A 34 -8.11 -11.12 -11.51
C LYS A 34 -8.43 -10.25 -12.73
N LYS A 35 -8.62 -8.95 -12.51
CA LYS A 35 -8.94 -8.02 -13.60
C LYS A 35 -7.89 -6.92 -13.62
N LYS A 36 -6.85 -7.16 -14.39
CA LYS A 36 -5.67 -6.29 -14.41
C LYS A 36 -5.99 -4.80 -14.52
N ASP A 37 -6.80 -4.42 -15.50
CA ASP A 37 -7.07 -3.01 -15.75
C ASP A 37 -7.76 -2.35 -14.58
N VAL A 38 -8.74 -3.03 -14.01
CA VAL A 38 -9.49 -2.52 -12.88
C VAL A 38 -8.62 -2.53 -11.62
N PHE A 39 -7.82 -3.58 -11.46
CA PHE A 39 -6.97 -3.73 -10.28
C PHE A 39 -6.01 -2.54 -10.11
N TYR A 40 -5.28 -2.20 -11.18
CA TYR A 40 -4.27 -1.14 -11.06
C TYR A 40 -4.88 0.24 -10.90
N VAL A 41 -6.04 0.48 -11.50
CA VAL A 41 -6.78 1.72 -11.28
C VAL A 41 -7.23 1.81 -9.81
N ALA A 42 -7.76 0.71 -9.29
CA ALA A 42 -8.21 0.66 -7.90
C ALA A 42 -7.03 0.79 -6.94
N LEU A 43 -5.91 0.17 -7.26
CA LEU A 43 -4.71 0.24 -6.43
C LEU A 43 -4.17 1.66 -6.35
N GLU A 44 -4.05 2.33 -7.48
CA GLU A 44 -3.56 3.70 -7.51
C GLU A 44 -4.48 4.63 -6.71
N ARG A 45 -5.77 4.48 -6.90
CA ARG A 45 -6.75 5.25 -6.15
C ARG A 45 -6.62 5.01 -4.65
N ALA A 46 -6.44 3.75 -4.27
CA ALA A 46 -6.31 3.38 -2.86
C ALA A 46 -5.08 4.02 -2.23
N LEU A 47 -3.96 4.01 -2.94
CA LEU A 47 -2.71 4.59 -2.43
C LEU A 47 -2.84 6.11 -2.29
N HIS A 48 -3.47 6.77 -3.25
CA HIS A 48 -3.71 8.20 -3.16
C HIS A 48 -4.67 8.55 -2.02
N ASN A 49 -5.73 7.77 -1.86
CA ASN A 49 -6.68 7.97 -0.77
C ASN A 49 -6.04 7.79 0.59
N PHE A 50 -5.12 6.83 0.69
CA PHE A 50 -4.38 6.61 1.92
C PHE A 50 -3.55 7.85 2.28
N LEU A 51 -2.81 8.39 1.31
CA LEU A 51 -2.01 9.59 1.54
C LEU A 51 -2.89 10.79 1.90
N LYS A 52 -4.00 10.94 1.21
CA LYS A 52 -4.92 12.02 1.50
C LYS A 52 -5.46 11.93 2.92
N SER A 53 -5.82 10.71 3.33
CA SER A 53 -6.35 10.48 4.67
C SER A 53 -5.32 10.74 5.76
N LYS A 54 -4.07 10.36 5.53
CA LYS A 54 -3.03 10.48 6.55
C LYS A 54 -2.37 11.85 6.59
N PHE A 55 -2.25 12.52 5.45
CA PHE A 55 -1.45 13.75 5.35
C PHE A 55 -2.23 14.95 4.83
N SER A 56 -3.49 14.78 4.50
CA SER A 56 -4.36 15.87 4.01
C SER A 56 -3.78 16.59 2.79
N ILE A 57 -3.21 15.84 1.86
CA ILE A 57 -2.63 16.44 0.66
C ILE A 57 -3.65 16.56 -0.46
N GLU A 58 -3.43 17.53 -1.34
CA GLU A 58 -4.28 17.76 -2.50
C GLU A 58 -3.89 16.85 -3.66
N SER A 59 -4.82 16.62 -4.60
CA SER A 59 -4.53 15.75 -5.74
C SER A 59 -3.37 16.25 -6.59
N SER A 60 -3.15 17.55 -6.63
CA SER A 60 -2.03 18.11 -7.39
C SER A 60 -0.68 17.73 -6.79
N ASP A 61 -0.67 17.22 -5.57
CA ASP A 61 0.56 16.83 -4.88
C ASP A 61 0.90 15.35 -5.04
N TYR A 62 0.20 14.66 -5.92
CA TYR A 62 0.40 13.21 -6.10
C TYR A 62 1.51 12.86 -7.10
N THR A 63 2.44 13.76 -7.36
CA THR A 63 3.62 13.42 -8.16
C THR A 63 4.60 12.62 -7.32
N LYS A 64 5.40 11.78 -7.98
CA LYS A 64 6.37 10.94 -7.26
C LYS A 64 7.35 11.77 -6.44
N VAL A 65 7.79 12.90 -6.97
CA VAL A 65 8.73 13.77 -6.26
C VAL A 65 8.09 14.34 -4.98
N LYS A 66 6.87 14.82 -5.10
CA LYS A 66 6.18 15.39 -3.94
C LYS A 66 5.85 14.34 -2.90
N ILE A 67 5.45 13.15 -3.33
CA ILE A 67 5.19 12.04 -2.42
C ILE A 67 6.47 11.64 -1.69
N ARG A 68 7.58 11.54 -2.41
CA ARG A 68 8.88 11.22 -1.80
C ARG A 68 9.23 12.22 -0.72
N ASN A 69 9.12 13.50 -1.05
CA ASN A 69 9.47 14.57 -0.12
C ASN A 69 8.57 14.54 1.12
N LEU A 70 7.28 14.33 0.91
CA LEU A 70 6.33 14.25 2.00
C LEU A 70 6.65 13.11 2.95
N LEU A 71 6.88 11.92 2.41
CA LEU A 71 7.16 10.75 3.25
C LEU A 71 8.48 10.90 4.00
N LYS A 72 9.49 11.47 3.35
CA LYS A 72 10.76 11.73 4.02
C LYS A 72 10.62 12.74 5.14
N GLU A 73 9.83 13.76 4.91
CA GLU A 73 9.55 14.78 5.92
C GLU A 73 8.87 14.18 7.15
N LYS A 74 8.06 13.15 6.94
CA LYS A 74 7.38 12.45 8.02
C LYS A 74 8.22 11.32 8.62
N ASN A 75 9.49 11.25 8.25
CA ASN A 75 10.44 10.27 8.78
C ASN A 75 10.12 8.82 8.43
N VAL A 76 9.46 8.62 7.30
CA VAL A 76 9.23 7.27 6.78
C VAL A 76 10.57 6.76 6.24
N ASN A 77 10.93 5.52 6.55
CA ASN A 77 12.23 5.01 6.15
C ASN A 77 12.33 4.86 4.63
N THR A 78 13.55 4.92 4.12
CA THR A 78 13.84 4.94 2.70
C THR A 78 13.30 3.72 1.96
N ASN A 79 13.40 2.54 2.57
CA ASN A 79 12.90 1.32 1.95
C ASN A 79 11.39 1.38 1.71
N THR A 80 10.66 1.89 2.70
CA THR A 80 9.21 2.03 2.59
C THR A 80 8.84 3.08 1.55
N VAL A 81 9.56 4.19 1.52
CA VAL A 81 9.34 5.23 0.51
C VAL A 81 9.55 4.66 -0.89
N ASN A 82 10.64 3.93 -1.10
CA ASN A 82 10.95 3.35 -2.39
C ASN A 82 9.90 2.32 -2.81
N LEU A 83 9.43 1.52 -1.89
CA LEU A 83 8.39 0.54 -2.18
C LEU A 83 7.09 1.22 -2.60
N PHE A 84 6.71 2.27 -1.90
CA PHE A 84 5.51 3.03 -2.25
C PHE A 84 5.61 3.60 -3.66
N LEU A 85 6.75 4.23 -3.97
CA LEU A 85 6.94 4.83 -5.30
C LEU A 85 6.99 3.78 -6.40
N SER A 86 7.56 2.60 -6.11
CA SER A 86 7.54 1.50 -7.07
C SER A 86 6.13 1.04 -7.40
N LEU A 87 5.27 1.01 -6.39
CA LEU A 87 3.87 0.63 -6.61
C LEU A 87 3.14 1.66 -7.48
N ILE A 88 3.38 2.94 -7.23
CA ILE A 88 2.80 3.99 -8.06
C ILE A 88 3.28 3.84 -9.50
N GLU A 89 4.56 3.57 -9.69
CA GLU A 89 5.14 3.34 -11.00
C GLU A 89 4.49 2.16 -11.69
N ASN A 90 4.31 1.05 -10.98
CA ASN A 90 3.67 -0.13 -11.54
C ASN A 90 2.24 0.16 -11.99
N CYS A 91 1.53 0.99 -11.24
CA CYS A 91 0.18 1.40 -11.63
C CYS A 91 0.21 2.20 -12.93
N GLU A 92 1.19 3.09 -13.08
CA GLU A 92 1.34 3.90 -14.28
C GLU A 92 1.66 3.07 -15.51
N TYR A 93 2.58 2.11 -15.35
CA TYR A 93 3.02 1.29 -16.47
C TYR A 93 2.07 0.15 -16.81
N ALA A 94 1.14 -0.17 -15.94
CA ALA A 94 0.21 -1.28 -16.15
C ALA A 94 -0.61 -1.15 -17.43
N ARG A 95 -0.78 0.08 -17.91
CA ARG A 95 -1.53 0.34 -19.15
C ARG A 95 -0.78 -0.11 -20.38
N TYR A 96 0.54 -0.20 -20.29
CA TYR A 96 1.40 -0.42 -21.45
C TYR A 96 2.13 -1.76 -21.43
N THR A 97 2.11 -2.45 -20.30
CA THR A 97 2.87 -3.70 -20.15
C THR A 97 1.95 -4.81 -19.66
N PRO A 98 2.12 -6.03 -20.17
CA PRO A 98 1.37 -7.17 -19.64
C PRO A 98 1.76 -7.43 -18.19
N SER A 99 0.81 -7.87 -17.38
CA SER A 99 1.07 -8.25 -16.01
C SER A 99 0.53 -9.65 -15.78
N SER A 100 1.32 -10.47 -15.10
CA SER A 100 0.88 -11.81 -14.72
C SER A 100 0.07 -11.75 -13.45
N ASP A 101 -0.68 -12.82 -13.17
CA ASP A 101 -1.40 -12.94 -11.91
C ASP A 101 -0.46 -12.90 -10.72
N VAL A 102 0.74 -13.43 -10.87
CA VAL A 102 1.76 -13.41 -9.82
C VAL A 102 2.20 -11.98 -9.54
N ALA A 103 2.41 -11.18 -10.60
CA ALA A 103 2.81 -9.79 -10.43
C ALA A 103 1.72 -8.96 -9.74
N ILE A 104 0.48 -9.18 -10.12
CA ILE A 104 -0.67 -8.50 -9.53
C ILE A 104 -0.78 -8.84 -8.04
N SER A 105 -0.68 -10.12 -7.71
CA SER A 105 -0.74 -10.55 -6.30
C SER A 105 0.41 -9.96 -5.50
N ARG A 106 1.59 -9.91 -6.09
CA ARG A 106 2.75 -9.31 -5.42
C ARG A 106 2.54 -7.81 -5.17
N ASP A 107 2.01 -7.12 -6.16
CA ASP A 107 1.74 -5.68 -6.00
C ASP A 107 0.68 -5.43 -4.94
N TYR A 108 -0.34 -6.29 -4.88
CA TYR A 108 -1.32 -6.18 -3.81
C TYR A 108 -0.69 -6.38 -2.43
N GLU A 109 0.12 -7.42 -2.27
CA GLU A 109 0.76 -7.70 -1.00
C GLU A 109 1.75 -6.61 -0.61
N ASN A 110 2.47 -6.08 -1.58
CA ASN A 110 3.36 -4.95 -1.33
C ASN A 110 2.58 -3.71 -0.89
N ALA A 111 1.39 -3.52 -1.45
CA ALA A 111 0.53 -2.41 -1.04
C ALA A 111 0.07 -2.57 0.41
N VAL A 112 -0.30 -3.78 0.81
CA VAL A 112 -0.66 -4.04 2.22
C VAL A 112 0.52 -3.72 3.12
N THR A 113 1.71 -4.16 2.72
CA THR A 113 2.92 -3.92 3.49
C THR A 113 3.22 -2.42 3.63
N VAL A 114 3.18 -1.70 2.53
CA VAL A 114 3.60 -0.29 2.55
C VAL A 114 2.59 0.58 3.31
N VAL A 115 1.32 0.31 3.17
CA VAL A 115 0.29 1.05 3.91
C VAL A 115 0.46 0.81 5.41
N SER A 116 0.69 -0.45 5.78
CA SER A 116 0.91 -0.82 7.17
C SER A 116 2.18 -0.19 7.73
N GLU A 117 3.28 -0.21 6.97
CA GLU A 117 4.54 0.36 7.42
C GLU A 117 4.48 1.87 7.56
N ILE A 118 3.85 2.56 6.64
CA ILE A 118 3.70 4.00 6.75
C ILE A 118 2.86 4.35 7.98
N ASP A 119 1.73 3.67 8.15
CA ASP A 119 0.87 3.93 9.30
C ASP A 119 1.61 3.74 10.61
N LYS A 120 2.48 2.76 10.67
CA LYS A 120 3.25 2.45 11.87
C LYS A 120 4.35 3.49 12.13
N GLN A 121 4.93 4.05 11.08
CA GLN A 121 6.07 4.98 11.18
C GLN A 121 5.66 6.43 11.40
N ILE A 122 4.43 6.77 11.13
CA ILE A 122 3.94 8.13 11.36
C ILE A 122 3.12 8.20 12.66
#